data_4d03a3365d3dd3ed4c111320b78aa4dd
#
_entry.id   4d03a3365d3dd3ed4c111320b78aa4dd
#
_cell.length_a   1.000
_cell.length_b   1.000
_cell.length_c   1.000
_cell.angle_alpha   90.00
_cell.angle_beta   90.00
_cell.angle_gamma   90.00
#
_symmetry.space_group_name_H-M   'P 1'
#
loop_
_entity.id
_entity.type
_entity.pdbx_description
1 polymer ?
#
loop_
_entity_poly.entity_id
_entity_poly.type
_entity_poly.pdbx_seq_one_letter_code
_entity_poly.pdbx_strand_id
1 'polypeptide(L)'
;MLVLVSLLLGCTEEKANDGYWNLTPTFNVDNLTLHGTEGKFGVFKVNGESNEPEFPAKQGRLYAVYFLDSPEELNGKKYKMTATHKETDETVKLHEKNIEKEQNGAKFGFDKPGVWKIDVTIDEKPYTNFVVEAK
;
A
#
# COMPACT_ATOMS: atom_id res chain seq x y z
N MET A 1 -40.91 -9.50 -2.59
CA MET A 1 -40.35 -10.01 -2.98
C MET A 1 -39.13 -9.53 -3.31
N LEU A 2 -38.72 -8.85 -3.57
CA LEU A 2 -37.67 -8.33 -3.85
C LEU A 2 -36.66 -8.28 -2.90
N VAL A 3 -36.85 -8.46 -1.85
CA VAL A 3 -36.04 -8.42 -0.85
C VAL A 3 -34.93 -9.30 -1.00
N LEU A 4 -35.10 -10.34 -1.69
CA LEU A 4 -34.17 -11.23 -1.92
C LEU A 4 -32.93 -10.69 -2.37
N VAL A 5 -32.96 -9.79 -3.12
CA VAL A 5 -31.86 -9.19 -3.73
C VAL A 5 -30.88 -8.66 -2.76
N SER A 6 -31.32 -8.05 -1.73
CA SER A 6 -30.44 -7.48 -0.80
C SER A 6 -29.64 -8.50 -0.10
N LEU A 7 -30.17 -9.63 0.12
CA LEU A 7 -29.47 -10.64 0.80
C LEU A 7 -28.32 -11.12 -0.01
N LEU A 8 -28.50 -11.21 -1.26
CA LEU A 8 -27.50 -11.73 -2.11
C LEU A 8 -26.31 -10.81 -2.12
N LEU A 9 -26.54 -9.56 -2.02
CA LEU A 9 -25.47 -8.62 -2.01
C LEU A 9 -24.54 -8.84 -0.85
N GLY A 10 -25.05 -9.15 0.29
CA GLY A 10 -24.23 -9.37 1.44
C GLY A 10 -23.25 -10.49 1.25
N CYS A 11 -23.70 -11.56 0.66
CA CYS A 11 -22.83 -12.70 0.46
C CYS A 11 -21.76 -12.37 -0.53
N THR A 12 -22.09 -11.62 -1.53
CA THR A 12 -21.13 -11.30 -2.54
C THR A 12 -20.04 -10.45 -1.96
N GLU A 13 -20.37 -9.57 -1.06
CA GLU A 13 -19.38 -8.72 -0.45
C GLU A 13 -18.37 -9.50 0.35
N GLU A 14 -18.79 -10.52 1.03
CA GLU A 14 -17.86 -11.31 1.80
C GLU A 14 -16.81 -11.95 0.93
N LYS A 15 -17.18 -12.45 -0.20
CA LYS A 15 -16.25 -13.06 -1.08
C LYS A 15 -15.29 -12.05 -1.61
N ALA A 16 -15.76 -10.90 -1.94
CA ALA A 16 -14.92 -9.86 -2.46
C ALA A 16 -13.89 -9.46 -1.40
N ASN A 17 -14.26 -9.43 -0.14
CA ASN A 17 -13.36 -9.06 0.92
C ASN A 17 -12.23 -10.06 1.08
N ASP A 18 -12.47 -11.31 0.89
CA ASP A 18 -11.43 -12.31 0.99
C ASP A 18 -10.38 -12.07 -0.07
N GLY A 19 -10.79 -11.82 -1.30
CA GLY A 19 -9.86 -11.55 -2.37
C GLY A 19 -9.14 -10.24 -2.18
N TYR A 20 -9.81 -9.28 -1.59
CA TYR A 20 -9.32 -7.98 -1.35
C TYR A 20 -8.09 -8.00 -0.43
N TRP A 21 -7.93 -9.00 0.40
CA TRP A 21 -6.82 -9.08 1.36
C TRP A 21 -5.71 -10.02 0.92
N ASN A 22 -5.72 -10.47 -0.34
CA ASN A 22 -4.64 -11.30 -0.84
C ASN A 22 -3.40 -10.44 -1.02
N LEU A 23 -2.23 -10.97 -0.69
CA LEU A 23 -0.99 -10.22 -0.83
C LEU A 23 -0.77 -9.90 -2.29
N THR A 24 -0.41 -8.66 -2.55
CA THR A 24 -0.17 -8.21 -3.91
C THR A 24 1.19 -8.72 -4.37
N PRO A 25 1.29 -9.32 -5.55
CA PRO A 25 2.58 -9.81 -6.03
C PRO A 25 3.57 -8.66 -6.22
N THR A 26 4.83 -8.94 -6.00
CA THR A 26 5.87 -7.95 -6.26
C THR A 26 6.15 -7.92 -7.77
N PHE A 27 6.85 -6.89 -8.21
CA PHE A 27 7.24 -6.76 -9.60
C PHE A 27 8.62 -6.13 -9.68
N ASN A 28 9.29 -6.26 -10.81
CA ASN A 28 10.65 -5.77 -10.95
C ASN A 28 10.72 -4.58 -11.89
N VAL A 29 11.51 -3.58 -11.49
CA VAL A 29 11.81 -2.43 -12.33
C VAL A 29 13.31 -2.21 -12.20
N ASP A 30 14.04 -2.32 -13.29
CA ASP A 30 15.49 -2.06 -13.31
C ASP A 30 16.24 -2.77 -12.16
N ASN A 31 16.00 -4.05 -12.01
CA ASN A 31 16.65 -4.87 -11.00
C ASN A 31 16.18 -4.61 -9.56
N LEU A 32 15.19 -3.78 -9.38
CA LEU A 32 14.60 -3.57 -8.06
C LEU A 32 13.32 -4.37 -7.97
N THR A 33 13.09 -4.99 -6.81
CA THR A 33 11.85 -5.70 -6.56
C THR A 33 10.97 -4.78 -5.73
N LEU A 34 9.84 -4.41 -6.28
CA LEU A 34 8.95 -3.43 -5.66
C LEU A 34 7.64 -4.05 -5.20
N HIS A 35 7.09 -3.49 -4.13
CA HIS A 35 5.76 -3.83 -3.63
C HIS A 35 4.84 -2.69 -4.03
N GLY A 36 3.72 -2.99 -4.64
CA GLY A 36 2.81 -1.94 -5.08
C GLY A 36 1.99 -2.38 -6.27
N THR A 37 1.71 -1.45 -7.16
CA THR A 37 0.92 -1.71 -8.36
C THR A 37 1.82 -1.57 -9.58
N GLU A 38 2.02 -2.67 -10.29
CA GLU A 38 2.92 -2.70 -11.42
C GLU A 38 2.57 -1.62 -12.44
N GLY A 39 3.57 -0.89 -12.89
CA GLY A 39 3.37 0.18 -13.86
C GLY A 39 2.84 1.49 -13.28
N LYS A 40 2.58 1.55 -11.99
CA LYS A 40 1.97 2.72 -11.40
C LYS A 40 2.70 3.23 -10.16
N PHE A 41 2.96 2.37 -9.19
CA PHE A 41 3.49 2.79 -7.90
C PHE A 41 4.22 1.64 -7.23
N GLY A 42 5.34 1.90 -6.60
CA GLY A 42 6.05 0.85 -5.91
C GLY A 42 6.92 1.37 -4.79
N VAL A 43 7.17 0.52 -3.79
CA VAL A 43 8.05 0.84 -2.68
C VAL A 43 9.01 -0.30 -2.42
N PHE A 44 10.19 0.00 -1.91
CA PHE A 44 11.08 -1.04 -1.39
C PHE A 44 11.91 -0.45 -0.26
N LYS A 45 12.33 -1.32 0.66
CA LYS A 45 13.05 -0.92 1.85
C LYS A 45 14.51 -0.62 1.50
N VAL A 46 15.04 0.52 1.95
CA VAL A 46 16.42 0.91 1.65
C VAL A 46 17.36 0.88 2.83
N ASN A 47 16.89 0.61 4.03
CA ASN A 47 17.79 0.50 5.18
C ASN A 47 17.37 -0.68 6.06
N GLY A 48 18.04 -0.91 7.16
CA GLY A 48 17.79 -2.04 8.03
C GLY A 48 18.71 -3.19 7.71
N GLU A 49 18.41 -4.36 8.25
CA GLU A 49 19.27 -5.54 8.08
C GLU A 49 18.87 -6.30 6.83
N SER A 50 19.84 -6.87 6.15
CA SER A 50 19.55 -7.55 4.90
C SER A 50 18.74 -8.83 5.11
N ASN A 51 18.79 -9.42 6.29
CA ASN A 51 18.07 -10.66 6.55
C ASN A 51 16.73 -10.47 7.26
N GLU A 52 16.27 -9.25 7.38
CA GLU A 52 14.98 -9.00 8.02
C GLU A 52 13.86 -8.95 6.97
N PRO A 53 12.60 -9.03 7.38
CA PRO A 53 11.51 -8.94 6.42
C PRO A 53 11.47 -7.58 5.74
N GLU A 54 10.81 -7.50 4.59
CA GLU A 54 10.70 -6.26 3.86
C GLU A 54 9.88 -5.23 4.66
N PHE A 55 8.90 -5.68 5.43
CA PHE A 55 8.12 -4.78 6.27
C PHE A 55 8.20 -5.29 7.71
N PRO A 56 9.27 -4.92 8.44
CA PRO A 56 9.40 -5.43 9.82
C PRO A 56 8.39 -4.76 10.73
N ALA A 57 7.70 -5.57 11.54
CA ALA A 57 6.70 -5.05 12.46
C ALA A 57 7.39 -4.37 13.63
N LYS A 58 6.77 -3.32 14.14
CA LYS A 58 7.23 -2.61 15.33
C LYS A 58 8.54 -1.86 15.15
N GLN A 59 8.96 -1.66 13.91
CA GLN A 59 10.17 -0.93 13.61
C GLN A 59 9.96 -0.08 12.37
N GLY A 60 10.43 1.14 12.39
CA GLY A 60 10.37 2.00 11.23
C GLY A 60 11.56 1.75 10.31
N ARG A 61 11.35 1.98 9.03
CA ARG A 61 12.43 1.88 8.05
C ARG A 61 12.26 2.98 7.02
N LEU A 62 13.32 3.20 6.27
CA LEU A 62 13.26 4.14 5.16
C LEU A 62 12.94 3.36 3.91
N TYR A 63 11.96 3.82 3.15
CA TYR A 63 11.55 3.18 1.92
C TYR A 63 11.71 4.15 0.75
N ALA A 64 12.10 3.63 -0.40
CA ALA A 64 12.08 4.40 -1.63
C ALA A 64 10.69 4.23 -2.22
N VAL A 65 10.08 5.32 -2.67
CA VAL A 65 8.73 5.33 -3.22
C VAL A 65 8.83 5.82 -4.64
N TYR A 66 8.29 5.04 -5.58
CA TYR A 66 8.35 5.35 -6.99
C TYR A 66 6.96 5.57 -7.57
N PHE A 67 6.81 6.67 -8.31
CA PHE A 67 5.60 6.95 -9.08
C PHE A 67 5.97 6.62 -10.53
N LEU A 68 5.39 5.57 -11.07
CA LEU A 68 5.80 5.01 -12.35
C LEU A 68 4.95 5.43 -13.53
N ASP A 69 3.77 6.01 -13.26
CA ASP A 69 2.86 6.41 -14.32
C ASP A 69 2.79 7.93 -14.36
N SER A 70 3.33 8.53 -15.41
CA SER A 70 3.29 9.97 -15.63
C SER A 70 3.81 10.78 -14.45
N PRO A 71 5.04 10.48 -13.99
CA PRO A 71 5.56 11.17 -12.80
C PRO A 71 5.64 12.68 -12.94
N GLU A 72 5.83 13.20 -14.16
CA GLU A 72 5.89 14.63 -14.34
C GLU A 72 4.58 15.30 -13.99
N GLU A 73 3.48 14.65 -14.26
CA GLU A 73 2.17 15.22 -13.99
C GLU A 73 1.85 15.23 -12.50
N LEU A 74 2.49 14.34 -11.75
CA LEU A 74 2.26 14.22 -10.32
C LEU A 74 3.18 15.12 -9.50
N ASN A 75 4.25 15.63 -10.11
CA ASN A 75 5.23 16.42 -9.38
C ASN A 75 4.57 17.61 -8.69
N GLY A 76 4.83 17.79 -7.43
CA GLY A 76 4.28 18.90 -6.66
C GLY A 76 2.95 18.59 -5.99
N LYS A 77 2.28 17.51 -6.40
CA LYS A 77 1.02 17.14 -5.76
C LYS A 77 1.33 16.44 -4.44
N LYS A 78 0.35 16.37 -3.56
CA LYS A 78 0.57 15.77 -2.24
C LYS A 78 0.07 14.34 -2.24
N TYR A 79 0.91 13.40 -1.80
CA TYR A 79 0.46 12.03 -1.66
C TYR A 79 0.43 11.64 -0.20
N LYS A 80 -0.45 10.72 0.13
CA LYS A 80 -0.59 10.21 1.47
C LYS A 80 -0.74 8.70 1.39
N MET A 81 -0.04 7.99 2.27
CA MET A 81 -0.15 6.56 2.39
C MET A 81 -0.77 6.25 3.74
N THR A 82 -1.83 5.45 3.73
CA THR A 82 -2.44 4.95 4.96
C THR A 82 -2.47 3.44 4.89
N ALA A 83 -2.53 2.79 6.02
CA ALA A 83 -2.56 1.33 6.06
C ALA A 83 -3.65 0.86 7.00
N THR A 84 -4.40 -0.16 6.60
CA THR A 84 -5.47 -0.74 7.40
C THR A 84 -5.12 -2.18 7.71
N HIS A 85 -5.17 -2.54 8.98
CA HIS A 85 -4.82 -3.88 9.47
C HIS A 85 -6.01 -4.80 9.25
N LYS A 86 -5.75 -5.98 8.67
CA LYS A 86 -6.83 -6.88 8.33
C LYS A 86 -7.64 -7.34 9.52
N GLU A 87 -6.98 -7.76 10.58
CA GLU A 87 -7.69 -8.33 11.71
C GLU A 87 -8.36 -7.34 12.63
N THR A 88 -7.75 -6.21 12.87
CA THR A 88 -8.29 -5.22 13.80
C THR A 88 -9.05 -4.10 13.12
N ASP A 89 -8.90 -3.98 11.81
CA ASP A 89 -9.51 -2.91 11.02
C ASP A 89 -8.97 -1.53 11.41
N GLU A 90 -7.87 -1.49 12.13
CA GLU A 90 -7.25 -0.22 12.50
C GLU A 90 -6.59 0.42 11.29
N THR A 91 -6.76 1.72 11.11
CA THR A 91 -6.14 2.45 10.00
C THR A 91 -5.17 3.48 10.58
N VAL A 92 -3.97 3.50 10.04
CA VAL A 92 -2.96 4.46 10.49
C VAL A 92 -2.39 5.19 9.29
N LYS A 93 -1.91 6.41 9.50
CA LYS A 93 -1.24 7.15 8.44
C LYS A 93 0.23 6.75 8.49
N LEU A 94 0.76 6.31 7.35
CA LEU A 94 2.16 5.94 7.26
C LEU A 94 3.03 7.13 6.86
N HIS A 95 2.58 7.95 5.92
CA HIS A 95 3.42 9.01 5.37
C HIS A 95 2.58 9.98 4.55
N GLU A 96 2.99 11.24 4.51
CA GLU A 96 2.31 12.25 3.72
C GLU A 96 3.33 13.31 3.34
N LYS A 97 3.44 13.61 2.06
CA LYS A 97 4.42 14.57 1.59
C LYS A 97 4.12 14.97 0.15
N ASN A 98 4.70 16.08 -0.29
CA ASN A 98 4.56 16.47 -1.70
C ASN A 98 5.46 15.58 -2.54
N ILE A 99 5.00 15.24 -3.73
CA ILE A 99 5.74 14.38 -4.63
C ILE A 99 6.86 15.18 -5.29
N GLU A 100 8.07 14.62 -5.29
CA GLU A 100 9.21 15.26 -5.91
C GLU A 100 9.75 14.33 -6.97
N LYS A 101 9.41 14.57 -8.21
CA LYS A 101 9.81 13.74 -9.33
C LYS A 101 9.27 12.33 -9.15
N GLU A 102 9.88 11.33 -9.76
CA GLU A 102 9.34 9.99 -9.72
C GLU A 102 9.76 9.18 -8.49
N GLN A 103 10.83 9.58 -7.83
CA GLN A 103 11.33 8.84 -6.68
C GLN A 103 11.30 9.69 -5.42
N ASN A 104 10.80 9.13 -4.34
CA ASN A 104 10.68 9.82 -3.06
C ASN A 104 11.12 8.91 -1.94
N GLY A 105 11.52 9.49 -0.81
CA GLY A 105 11.86 8.73 0.37
C GLY A 105 10.74 8.84 1.39
N ALA A 106 10.45 7.77 2.09
CA ALA A 106 9.40 7.76 3.11
C ALA A 106 9.83 6.92 4.30
N LYS A 107 9.70 7.46 5.51
CA LYS A 107 10.00 6.71 6.71
C LYS A 107 8.68 6.27 7.31
N PHE A 108 8.50 4.98 7.49
CA PHE A 108 7.30 4.48 8.12
C PHE A 108 7.51 3.05 8.64
N GLY A 109 6.54 2.55 9.37
CA GLY A 109 6.56 1.20 9.88
C GLY A 109 5.16 0.79 10.27
N PHE A 110 5.00 -0.48 10.68
CA PHE A 110 3.72 -1.00 11.10
C PHE A 110 3.84 -1.38 12.59
N ASP A 111 2.86 -0.99 13.39
CA ASP A 111 2.95 -1.18 14.83
C ASP A 111 2.62 -2.62 15.26
N LYS A 112 2.17 -3.46 14.36
CA LYS A 112 1.92 -4.87 14.67
C LYS A 112 2.05 -5.74 13.42
N PRO A 113 2.35 -7.02 13.59
CA PRO A 113 2.48 -7.91 12.45
C PRO A 113 1.11 -8.22 11.86
N GLY A 114 1.10 -8.75 10.67
CA GLY A 114 -0.12 -9.16 10.00
C GLY A 114 -0.24 -8.58 8.62
N VAL A 115 -1.41 -8.74 8.03
CA VAL A 115 -1.68 -8.29 6.67
C VAL A 115 -2.27 -6.90 6.73
N TRP A 116 -1.73 -6.01 5.92
CA TRP A 116 -2.14 -4.60 5.89
C TRP A 116 -2.44 -4.19 4.46
N LYS A 117 -3.49 -3.41 4.26
CA LYS A 117 -3.78 -2.85 2.96
C LYS A 117 -3.31 -1.40 2.98
N ILE A 118 -2.43 -1.06 2.04
CA ILE A 118 -1.92 0.29 1.94
C ILE A 118 -2.72 1.02 0.87
N ASP A 119 -3.29 2.16 1.24
CA ASP A 119 -4.02 3.01 0.32
C ASP A 119 -3.18 4.24 0.05
N VAL A 120 -3.06 4.62 -1.21
CA VAL A 120 -2.32 5.80 -1.61
C VAL A 120 -3.30 6.77 -2.25
N THR A 121 -3.32 8.01 -1.75
CA THR A 121 -4.15 9.05 -2.36
C THR A 121 -3.22 10.15 -2.87
N ILE A 122 -3.68 10.88 -3.90
CA ILE A 122 -2.95 12.03 -4.42
C ILE A 122 -3.94 13.19 -4.44
N ASP A 123 -3.61 14.27 -3.76
CA ASP A 123 -4.49 15.42 -3.59
C ASP A 123 -5.86 14.95 -3.08
N GLU A 124 -5.82 13.99 -2.12
CA GLU A 124 -6.98 13.44 -1.44
C GLU A 124 -7.89 12.58 -2.30
N LYS A 125 -7.45 12.21 -3.49
CA LYS A 125 -8.23 11.33 -4.35
C LYS A 125 -7.55 9.96 -4.41
N PRO A 126 -8.31 8.88 -4.44
CA PRO A 126 -7.72 7.54 -4.49
C PRO A 126 -6.81 7.39 -5.72
N TYR A 127 -5.64 6.83 -5.51
CA TYR A 127 -4.69 6.63 -6.59
C TYR A 127 -4.45 5.14 -6.80
N THR A 128 -4.07 4.41 -5.75
CA THR A 128 -3.90 2.98 -5.86
C THR A 128 -3.91 2.35 -4.47
N ASN A 129 -3.96 1.04 -4.40
CA ASN A 129 -3.82 0.33 -3.13
C ASN A 129 -3.17 -1.01 -3.39
N PHE A 130 -2.58 -1.60 -2.38
CA PHE A 130 -1.96 -2.89 -2.47
C PHE A 130 -1.84 -3.47 -1.07
N VAL A 131 -1.59 -4.78 -0.98
CA VAL A 131 -1.61 -5.51 0.28
C VAL A 131 -0.24 -6.08 0.56
N VAL A 132 0.27 -5.88 1.77
CA VAL A 132 1.58 -6.38 2.19
C VAL A 132 1.43 -7.10 3.53
N GLU A 133 2.47 -7.83 3.90
CA GLU A 133 2.48 -8.49 5.20
C GLU A 133 3.64 -7.96 6.04
N ALA A 134 3.34 -7.51 7.26
CA ALA A 134 4.36 -7.08 8.20
C ALA A 134 4.70 -8.28 9.10
N LYS A 135 5.97 -8.51 9.35
CA LYS A 135 6.39 -9.68 10.14
C LYS A 135 7.29 -9.31 11.28
#